data_a892721af9e83f913064d34555f5e37d
#
_entry.id   a892721af9e83f913064d34555f5e37d
#
_cell.length_a   1.000
_cell.length_b   1.000
_cell.length_c   1.000
_cell.angle_alpha   90.00
_cell.angle_beta   90.00
_cell.angle_gamma   90.00
#
_symmetry.space_group_name_H-M   'P 1'
#
loop_
_entity.id
_entity.type
_entity.pdbx_description
1 polymer ?
#
loop_
_entity_poly.entity_id
_entity_poly.type
_entity_poly.pdbx_seq_one_letter_code
_entity_poly.pdbx_strand_id
1 'polypeptide(L)'
;GFGEVMTIHLGGSSRQSLTNGRAALDKTISGATADVLSKLSQDLFVVVNGLGTSISLRRAVTDPARNETDKAALFKEIFGNKISQNALELATSLATNRWSKPSDLLVALEQISIEAEAGAANARGELDKLEDEIFTFTRSLANNQELRNALAGNPDAVKEKIALVNQILASATSSTKALIAQIVNGLYGRSIESALADLATATAARRNLVIAQVRSAVALTDEQK
;
A
#
# COMPACT_ATOMS: atom_id res chain seq x y z
N GLY A 1 0.72 10.16 27.38
CA GLY A 1 -0.11 9.47 26.46
C GLY A 1 0.41 9.66 25.06
N PHE A 2 1.15 8.71 24.53
CA PHE A 2 1.51 8.68 23.11
C PHE A 2 0.29 8.18 22.34
N GLY A 3 -0.16 8.97 21.36
CA GLY A 3 -1.39 8.78 20.63
C GLY A 3 -1.52 7.36 20.06
N GLU A 4 -2.67 6.79 20.28
CA GLU A 4 -3.14 5.64 19.53
C GLU A 4 -3.00 5.95 18.03
N VAL A 5 -2.06 5.30 17.39
CA VAL A 5 -2.01 5.22 15.94
C VAL A 5 -3.36 4.64 15.54
N MET A 6 -4.17 5.41 14.80
CA MET A 6 -5.43 4.92 14.26
C MET A 6 -5.14 3.69 13.43
N THR A 7 -5.22 2.55 14.08
CA THR A 7 -5.17 1.25 13.43
C THR A 7 -6.41 1.18 12.54
N ILE A 8 -6.23 0.99 11.24
CA ILE A 8 -7.30 0.58 10.33
C ILE A 8 -8.05 -0.53 11.06
N HIS A 9 -9.35 -0.34 11.33
CA HIS A 9 -10.15 -1.26 12.14
C HIS A 9 -10.41 -2.56 11.38
N LEU A 10 -9.39 -3.41 11.27
CA LEU A 10 -9.50 -4.76 10.75
C LEU A 10 -10.03 -5.70 11.84
N GLY A 11 -10.93 -6.59 11.49
CA GLY A 11 -11.36 -7.69 12.35
C GLY A 11 -10.19 -8.63 12.72
N GLY A 12 -10.36 -9.49 13.72
CA GLY A 12 -9.29 -10.33 14.25
C GLY A 12 -8.61 -11.22 13.19
N SER A 13 -9.38 -11.90 12.33
CA SER A 13 -8.82 -12.72 11.24
C SER A 13 -8.12 -11.86 10.19
N SER A 14 -8.64 -10.69 9.87
CA SER A 14 -8.03 -9.76 8.92
C SER A 14 -6.72 -9.19 9.42
N ARG A 15 -6.58 -8.91 10.72
CA ARG A 15 -5.28 -8.51 11.31
C ARG A 15 -4.22 -9.58 11.16
N GLN A 16 -4.57 -10.84 11.43
CA GLN A 16 -3.66 -11.97 11.25
C GLN A 16 -3.27 -12.12 9.77
N SER A 17 -4.22 -12.00 8.86
CA SER A 17 -3.99 -12.09 7.42
C SER A 17 -3.09 -10.96 6.91
N LEU A 18 -3.23 -9.74 7.44
CA LEU A 18 -2.30 -8.64 7.14
C LEU A 18 -0.89 -8.92 7.66
N THR A 19 -0.76 -9.47 8.87
CA THR A 19 0.54 -9.88 9.42
C THR A 19 1.22 -10.93 8.54
N ASN A 20 0.46 -11.91 8.06
CA ASN A 20 0.96 -12.92 7.11
C ASN A 20 1.40 -12.25 5.78
N GLY A 21 0.63 -11.30 5.29
CA GLY A 21 0.96 -10.54 4.08
C GLY A 21 2.26 -9.73 4.21
N ARG A 22 2.47 -9.10 5.36
CA ARG A 22 3.74 -8.40 5.66
C ARG A 22 4.92 -9.35 5.73
N ALA A 23 4.75 -10.52 6.35
CA ALA A 23 5.81 -11.54 6.37
C ALA A 23 6.15 -12.04 4.95
N ALA A 24 5.16 -12.19 4.08
CA ALA A 24 5.37 -12.55 2.68
C ALA A 24 6.07 -11.41 1.91
N LEU A 25 5.68 -10.15 2.15
CA LEU A 25 6.35 -8.98 1.58
C LEU A 25 7.82 -8.93 2.02
N ASP A 26 8.11 -9.14 3.31
CA ASP A 26 9.47 -9.08 3.85
C ASP A 26 10.40 -10.12 3.20
N LYS A 27 9.90 -11.30 2.88
CA LYS A 27 10.65 -12.30 2.10
C LYS A 27 10.97 -11.81 0.69
N THR A 28 10.02 -11.14 0.04
CA THR A 28 10.19 -10.62 -1.32
C THR A 28 11.13 -9.42 -1.35
N ILE A 29 11.11 -8.58 -0.31
CA ILE A 29 11.96 -7.39 -0.18
C ILE A 29 13.42 -7.76 0.07
N SER A 30 13.68 -8.87 0.76
CA SER A 30 15.04 -9.27 1.13
C SER A 30 15.94 -9.42 -0.10
N GLY A 31 16.93 -8.53 -0.21
CA GLY A 31 17.87 -8.49 -1.33
C GLY A 31 17.33 -7.92 -2.65
N ALA A 32 16.10 -7.41 -2.68
CA ALA A 32 15.54 -6.80 -3.86
C ALA A 32 16.06 -5.35 -4.05
N THR A 33 16.25 -4.96 -5.30
CA THR A 33 16.59 -3.57 -5.65
C THR A 33 15.39 -2.65 -5.52
N ALA A 34 15.64 -1.34 -5.38
CA ALA A 34 14.59 -0.34 -5.34
C ALA A 34 13.63 -0.42 -6.55
N ASP A 35 14.16 -0.66 -7.75
CA ASP A 35 13.35 -0.75 -8.97
C ASP A 35 12.43 -1.98 -8.97
N VAL A 36 12.90 -3.12 -8.46
CA VAL A 36 12.08 -4.32 -8.27
C VAL A 36 10.95 -4.06 -7.29
N LEU A 37 11.23 -3.36 -6.19
CA LEU A 37 10.22 -3.01 -5.17
C LEU A 37 9.21 -1.99 -5.69
N SER A 38 9.63 -0.97 -6.43
CA SER A 38 8.72 -0.03 -7.08
C SER A 38 7.83 -0.72 -8.12
N LYS A 39 8.38 -1.65 -8.89
CA LYS A 39 7.59 -2.45 -9.84
C LYS A 39 6.59 -3.33 -9.12
N LEU A 40 6.98 -3.98 -8.03
CA LEU A 40 6.09 -4.77 -7.18
C LEU A 40 4.92 -3.92 -6.66
N SER A 41 5.21 -2.73 -6.14
CA SER A 41 4.19 -1.79 -5.68
C SER A 41 3.20 -1.41 -6.79
N GLN A 42 3.71 -1.01 -7.95
CA GLN A 42 2.87 -0.66 -9.11
C GLN A 42 1.95 -1.81 -9.53
N ASP A 43 2.48 -3.02 -9.60
CA ASP A 43 1.73 -4.21 -9.97
C ASP A 43 0.67 -4.58 -8.94
N LEU A 44 0.97 -4.44 -7.64
CA LEU A 44 0.00 -4.64 -6.58
C LEU A 44 -1.13 -3.59 -6.64
N PHE A 45 -0.84 -2.34 -6.99
CA PHE A 45 -1.86 -1.32 -7.22
C PHE A 45 -2.78 -1.63 -8.42
N VAL A 46 -2.30 -2.38 -9.42
CA VAL A 46 -3.20 -2.91 -10.48
C VAL A 46 -4.24 -3.84 -9.87
N VAL A 47 -3.84 -4.71 -8.93
CA VAL A 47 -4.77 -5.58 -8.21
C VAL A 47 -5.71 -4.77 -7.31
N VAL A 48 -5.19 -3.82 -6.56
CA VAL A 48 -5.98 -2.90 -5.71
C VAL A 48 -7.06 -2.21 -6.54
N ASN A 49 -6.71 -1.67 -7.70
CA ASN A 49 -7.67 -1.00 -8.58
C ASN A 49 -8.74 -1.98 -9.12
N GLY A 50 -8.34 -3.17 -9.54
CA GLY A 50 -9.29 -4.19 -10.01
C GLY A 50 -10.28 -4.60 -8.91
N LEU A 51 -9.83 -4.79 -7.69
CA LEU A 51 -10.69 -5.11 -6.54
C LEU A 51 -11.47 -3.88 -6.05
N GLY A 52 -10.89 -2.68 -6.11
CA GLY A 52 -11.52 -1.43 -5.69
C GLY A 52 -12.73 -1.07 -6.53
N THR A 53 -12.67 -1.34 -7.83
CA THR A 53 -13.73 -1.02 -8.80
C THR A 53 -14.76 -2.13 -8.99
N SER A 54 -14.53 -3.35 -8.48
CA SER A 54 -15.42 -4.49 -8.64
C SER A 54 -15.78 -5.15 -7.30
N ILE A 55 -16.98 -4.83 -6.79
CA ILE A 55 -17.54 -5.47 -5.59
C ILE A 55 -17.71 -6.97 -5.80
N SER A 56 -18.15 -7.39 -6.98
CA SER A 56 -18.35 -8.80 -7.34
C SER A 56 -17.04 -9.57 -7.28
N LEU A 57 -15.95 -9.00 -7.79
CA LEU A 57 -14.64 -9.62 -7.75
C LEU A 57 -14.14 -9.73 -6.30
N ARG A 58 -14.25 -8.67 -5.49
CA ARG A 58 -13.89 -8.74 -4.07
C ARG A 58 -14.61 -9.87 -3.34
N ARG A 59 -15.91 -10.00 -3.55
CA ARG A 59 -16.71 -11.07 -2.94
C ARG A 59 -16.25 -12.45 -3.41
N ALA A 60 -16.00 -12.61 -4.71
CA ALA A 60 -15.58 -13.89 -5.27
C ALA A 60 -14.25 -14.39 -4.72
N VAL A 61 -13.27 -13.48 -4.56
CA VAL A 61 -11.91 -13.85 -4.07
C VAL A 61 -11.84 -13.99 -2.54
N THR A 62 -12.79 -13.42 -1.81
CA THR A 62 -12.85 -13.53 -0.34
C THR A 62 -13.90 -14.53 0.14
N ASP A 63 -14.61 -15.19 -0.77
CA ASP A 63 -15.64 -16.18 -0.42
C ASP A 63 -15.03 -17.33 0.39
N PRO A 64 -15.46 -17.56 1.64
CA PRO A 64 -14.93 -18.62 2.48
C PRO A 64 -15.31 -20.02 1.97
N ALA A 65 -16.36 -20.15 1.14
CA ALA A 65 -16.75 -21.40 0.52
C ALA A 65 -15.87 -21.80 -0.67
N ARG A 66 -15.13 -20.85 -1.24
CA ARG A 66 -14.19 -21.08 -2.35
C ARG A 66 -12.85 -21.56 -1.80
N ASN A 67 -12.34 -22.68 -2.33
CA ASN A 67 -11.04 -23.19 -1.91
C ASN A 67 -9.87 -22.32 -2.42
N GLU A 68 -8.70 -22.52 -1.86
CA GLU A 68 -7.50 -21.73 -2.19
C GLU A 68 -7.08 -21.88 -3.66
N THR A 69 -7.20 -23.09 -4.21
CA THR A 69 -6.85 -23.39 -5.60
C THR A 69 -7.71 -22.58 -6.57
N ASP A 70 -9.03 -22.53 -6.31
CA ASP A 70 -9.96 -21.78 -7.17
C ASP A 70 -9.74 -20.26 -7.05
N LYS A 71 -9.41 -19.76 -5.86
CA LYS A 71 -9.02 -18.35 -5.67
C LYS A 71 -7.76 -18.02 -6.44
N ALA A 72 -6.73 -18.86 -6.35
CA ALA A 72 -5.48 -18.69 -7.07
C ALA A 72 -5.68 -18.71 -8.59
N ALA A 73 -6.50 -19.64 -9.11
CA ALA A 73 -6.84 -19.72 -10.51
C ALA A 73 -7.55 -18.46 -11.01
N LEU A 74 -8.51 -17.93 -10.23
CA LEU A 74 -9.22 -16.68 -10.54
C LEU A 74 -8.27 -15.48 -10.59
N PHE A 75 -7.35 -15.35 -9.62
CA PHE A 75 -6.32 -14.30 -9.63
C PHE A 75 -5.42 -14.38 -10.85
N LYS A 76 -4.95 -15.58 -11.18
CA LYS A 76 -4.11 -15.82 -12.35
C LYS A 76 -4.83 -15.49 -13.65
N GLU A 77 -6.10 -15.84 -13.78
CA GLU A 77 -6.90 -15.54 -14.97
C GLU A 77 -7.05 -14.03 -15.18
N ILE A 78 -7.32 -13.27 -14.11
CA ILE A 78 -7.61 -11.84 -14.21
C ILE A 78 -6.33 -10.99 -14.29
N PHE A 79 -5.30 -11.33 -13.54
CA PHE A 79 -4.11 -10.51 -13.35
C PHE A 79 -2.83 -11.10 -13.94
N GLY A 80 -2.77 -12.39 -14.25
CA GLY A 80 -1.55 -13.11 -14.62
C GLY A 80 -0.77 -12.53 -15.79
N ASN A 81 -1.46 -11.92 -16.76
CA ASN A 81 -0.82 -11.26 -17.91
C ASN A 81 -0.61 -9.73 -17.72
N LYS A 82 -0.96 -9.19 -16.55
CA LYS A 82 -0.96 -7.74 -16.28
C LYS A 82 0.11 -7.32 -15.28
N ILE A 83 0.59 -8.25 -14.47
CA ILE A 83 1.50 -8.00 -13.37
C ILE A 83 2.65 -9.03 -13.35
N SER A 84 3.73 -8.69 -12.66
CA SER A 84 4.87 -9.59 -12.46
C SER A 84 4.49 -10.83 -11.65
N GLN A 85 5.26 -11.90 -11.82
CA GLN A 85 5.05 -13.15 -11.09
C GLN A 85 5.12 -12.93 -9.56
N ASN A 86 6.07 -12.14 -9.07
CA ASN A 86 6.18 -11.82 -7.65
C ASN A 86 4.93 -11.12 -7.10
N ALA A 87 4.37 -10.17 -7.85
CA ALA A 87 3.13 -9.49 -7.47
C ALA A 87 1.93 -10.44 -7.48
N LEU A 88 1.84 -11.32 -8.48
CA LEU A 88 0.79 -12.31 -8.57
C LEU A 88 0.82 -13.29 -7.39
N GLU A 89 2.00 -13.79 -7.04
CA GLU A 89 2.19 -14.71 -5.91
C GLU A 89 1.82 -14.04 -4.58
N LEU A 90 2.29 -12.81 -4.36
CA LEU A 90 2.00 -12.08 -3.14
C LEU A 90 0.50 -11.74 -3.02
N ALA A 91 -0.13 -11.25 -4.08
CA ALA A 91 -1.55 -10.93 -4.10
C ALA A 91 -2.42 -12.18 -3.92
N THR A 92 -2.06 -13.29 -4.55
CA THR A 92 -2.73 -14.59 -4.40
C THR A 92 -2.60 -15.10 -2.97
N SER A 93 -1.43 -15.01 -2.38
CA SER A 93 -1.19 -15.38 -0.97
C SER A 93 -2.08 -14.59 -0.02
N LEU A 94 -2.26 -13.29 -0.25
CA LEU A 94 -3.19 -12.47 0.52
C LEU A 94 -4.65 -12.89 0.32
N ALA A 95 -5.06 -13.14 -0.91
CA ALA A 95 -6.44 -13.53 -1.24
C ALA A 95 -6.85 -14.86 -0.63
N THR A 96 -5.92 -15.81 -0.50
CA THR A 96 -6.17 -17.13 0.09
C THR A 96 -6.26 -17.10 1.61
N ASN A 97 -5.81 -16.03 2.26
CA ASN A 97 -5.99 -15.83 3.69
C ASN A 97 -7.47 -15.59 4.04
N ARG A 98 -7.76 -15.62 5.33
CA ARG A 98 -9.11 -15.42 5.86
C ARG A 98 -9.37 -13.95 6.19
N TRP A 99 -10.42 -13.38 5.61
CA TRP A 99 -10.81 -11.99 5.78
C TRP A 99 -12.17 -11.89 6.50
N SER A 100 -12.28 -11.00 7.48
CA SER A 100 -13.52 -10.74 8.22
C SER A 100 -14.58 -10.10 7.32
N LYS A 101 -14.14 -9.28 6.37
CA LYS A 101 -14.98 -8.61 5.36
C LYS A 101 -14.25 -8.59 4.02
N PRO A 102 -14.97 -8.62 2.89
CA PRO A 102 -14.36 -8.49 1.56
C PRO A 102 -13.53 -7.19 1.36
N SER A 103 -13.95 -6.10 2.00
CA SER A 103 -13.23 -4.83 1.98
C SER A 103 -11.88 -4.88 2.68
N ASP A 104 -11.69 -5.78 3.65
CA ASP A 104 -10.45 -5.86 4.43
C ASP A 104 -9.28 -6.36 3.57
N LEU A 105 -9.54 -7.23 2.58
CA LEU A 105 -8.52 -7.61 1.59
C LEU A 105 -8.05 -6.42 0.76
N LEU A 106 -8.98 -5.56 0.32
CA LEU A 106 -8.64 -4.34 -0.44
C LEU A 106 -7.74 -3.41 0.38
N VAL A 107 -8.11 -3.17 1.64
CA VAL A 107 -7.33 -2.36 2.58
C VAL A 107 -5.93 -2.94 2.78
N ALA A 108 -5.84 -4.24 3.01
CA ALA A 108 -4.56 -4.92 3.23
C ALA A 108 -3.67 -4.88 1.98
N LEU A 109 -4.22 -5.11 0.79
CA LEU A 109 -3.49 -5.02 -0.47
C LEU A 109 -2.96 -3.62 -0.72
N GLU A 110 -3.78 -2.58 -0.50
CA GLU A 110 -3.31 -1.19 -0.61
C GLU A 110 -2.17 -0.92 0.37
N GLN A 111 -2.30 -1.33 1.61
CA GLN A 111 -1.27 -1.14 2.63
C GLN A 111 0.04 -1.85 2.25
N ILE A 112 -0.01 -3.09 1.79
CA ILE A 112 1.16 -3.84 1.33
C ILE A 112 1.78 -3.19 0.09
N SER A 113 0.97 -2.65 -0.83
CA SER A 113 1.44 -1.91 -2.00
C SER A 113 2.22 -0.65 -1.61
N ILE A 114 1.72 0.10 -0.64
CA ILE A 114 2.39 1.29 -0.08
C ILE A 114 3.69 0.89 0.61
N GLU A 115 3.66 -0.16 1.42
CA GLU A 115 4.84 -0.66 2.15
C GLU A 115 5.94 -1.16 1.19
N ALA A 116 5.59 -1.72 0.03
CA ALA A 116 6.55 -2.10 -1.00
C ALA A 116 7.28 -0.87 -1.58
N GLU A 117 6.55 0.21 -1.91
CA GLU A 117 7.18 1.45 -2.41
C GLU A 117 7.98 2.16 -1.30
N ALA A 118 7.51 2.15 -0.06
CA ALA A 118 8.29 2.65 1.07
C ALA A 118 9.60 1.85 1.26
N GLY A 119 9.56 0.54 0.99
CA GLY A 119 10.76 -0.29 0.91
C GLY A 119 11.72 0.14 -0.20
N ALA A 120 11.20 0.50 -1.37
CA ALA A 120 11.99 1.06 -2.46
C ALA A 120 12.63 2.40 -2.07
N ALA A 121 11.87 3.30 -1.44
CA ALA A 121 12.38 4.55 -0.91
C ALA A 121 13.49 4.33 0.14
N ASN A 122 13.30 3.35 1.03
CA ASN A 122 14.33 2.97 1.99
C ASN A 122 15.62 2.47 1.30
N ALA A 123 15.50 1.65 0.27
CA ALA A 123 16.64 1.16 -0.49
C ALA A 123 17.41 2.28 -1.22
N ARG A 124 16.73 3.39 -1.54
CA ARG A 124 17.33 4.62 -2.09
C ARG A 124 17.87 5.59 -1.03
N GLY A 125 17.63 5.31 0.27
CA GLY A 125 17.95 6.24 1.37
C GLY A 125 17.00 7.44 1.44
N GLU A 126 15.79 7.33 0.90
CA GLU A 126 14.80 8.40 0.75
C GLU A 126 13.56 8.24 1.63
N LEU A 127 13.54 7.29 2.57
CA LEU A 127 12.34 7.00 3.36
C LEU A 127 11.90 8.19 4.24
N ASP A 128 12.84 8.89 4.87
CA ASP A 128 12.53 10.09 5.67
C ASP A 128 11.96 11.20 4.78
N LYS A 129 12.53 11.37 3.59
CA LYS A 129 12.07 12.35 2.62
C LYS A 129 10.67 12.03 2.11
N LEU A 130 10.37 10.75 1.87
CA LEU A 130 9.03 10.30 1.49
C LEU A 130 7.99 10.69 2.56
N GLU A 131 8.27 10.45 3.84
CA GLU A 131 7.37 10.82 4.93
C GLU A 131 7.15 12.34 5.01
N ASP A 132 8.22 13.14 4.93
CA ASP A 132 8.16 14.59 4.97
C ASP A 132 7.37 15.16 3.78
N GLU A 133 7.55 14.61 2.59
CA GLU A 133 6.84 15.03 1.38
C GLU A 133 5.34 14.68 1.44
N ILE A 134 4.97 13.51 1.94
CA ILE A 134 3.57 13.12 2.19
C ILE A 134 2.93 14.07 3.20
N PHE A 135 3.62 14.37 4.29
CA PHE A 135 3.14 15.29 5.32
C PHE A 135 2.91 16.70 4.76
N THR A 136 3.88 17.22 4.01
CA THR A 136 3.82 18.55 3.39
C THR A 136 2.67 18.63 2.39
N PHE A 137 2.50 17.62 1.53
CA PHE A 137 1.39 17.55 0.59
C PHE A 137 0.04 17.52 1.31
N THR A 138 -0.11 16.72 2.35
CA THR A 138 -1.34 16.62 3.14
C THR A 138 -1.71 17.97 3.77
N ARG A 139 -0.73 18.70 4.31
CA ARG A 139 -0.95 20.05 4.86
C ARG A 139 -1.36 21.06 3.78
N SER A 140 -0.71 21.02 2.62
CA SER A 140 -1.06 21.90 1.52
C SER A 140 -2.49 21.66 1.03
N LEU A 141 -2.90 20.39 0.98
CA LEU A 141 -4.26 20.00 0.61
C LEU A 141 -5.30 20.48 1.63
N ALA A 142 -5.01 20.37 2.93
CA ALA A 142 -5.92 20.80 4.00
C ALA A 142 -6.27 22.29 3.91
N ASN A 143 -5.36 23.10 3.40
CA ASN A 143 -5.51 24.55 3.26
C ASN A 143 -6.00 25.00 1.87
N ASN A 144 -6.26 24.08 0.93
CA ASN A 144 -6.62 24.41 -0.44
C ASN A 144 -7.85 23.63 -0.90
N GLN A 145 -9.03 24.26 -0.84
CA GLN A 145 -10.29 23.63 -1.23
C GLN A 145 -10.35 23.32 -2.75
N GLU A 146 -9.77 24.17 -3.59
CA GLU A 146 -9.77 23.95 -5.05
C GLU A 146 -8.94 22.72 -5.39
N LEU A 147 -7.78 22.56 -4.76
CA LEU A 147 -6.92 21.40 -4.94
C LEU A 147 -7.62 20.11 -4.45
N ARG A 148 -8.27 20.16 -3.29
CA ARG A 148 -9.09 19.03 -2.82
C ARG A 148 -10.15 18.63 -3.82
N ASN A 149 -10.91 19.60 -4.32
CA ASN A 149 -11.96 19.35 -5.30
C ASN A 149 -11.40 18.78 -6.62
N ALA A 150 -10.27 19.28 -7.08
CA ALA A 150 -9.63 18.81 -8.30
C ALA A 150 -9.16 17.35 -8.17
N LEU A 151 -8.58 16.98 -7.02
CA LEU A 151 -8.06 15.63 -6.77
C LEU A 151 -9.14 14.63 -6.33
N ALA A 152 -10.15 15.07 -5.56
CA ALA A 152 -11.23 14.22 -5.09
C ALA A 152 -12.41 14.13 -6.07
N GLY A 153 -12.44 14.96 -7.10
CA GLY A 153 -13.54 15.10 -8.06
C GLY A 153 -13.73 13.88 -8.95
N ASN A 154 -14.01 14.14 -10.24
CA ASN A 154 -14.35 13.09 -11.21
C ASN A 154 -13.43 11.86 -11.13
N PRO A 155 -13.94 10.66 -10.81
CA PRO A 155 -13.12 9.43 -10.74
C PRO A 155 -12.49 9.04 -12.08
N ASP A 156 -13.08 9.45 -13.20
CA ASP A 156 -12.60 9.10 -14.53
C ASP A 156 -11.47 10.02 -15.03
N ALA A 157 -11.22 11.14 -14.33
CA ALA A 157 -10.17 12.11 -14.67
C ALA A 157 -8.77 11.63 -14.20
N VAL A 158 -8.41 10.38 -14.49
CA VAL A 158 -7.17 9.76 -14.00
C VAL A 158 -5.94 10.48 -14.53
N LYS A 159 -5.90 10.77 -15.83
CA LYS A 159 -4.73 11.40 -16.48
C LYS A 159 -4.54 12.83 -15.98
N GLU A 160 -5.61 13.58 -15.82
CA GLU A 160 -5.61 14.97 -15.34
C GLU A 160 -5.12 15.02 -13.88
N LYS A 161 -5.57 14.10 -13.03
CA LYS A 161 -5.12 14.00 -11.64
C LYS A 161 -3.64 13.65 -11.56
N ILE A 162 -3.16 12.70 -12.36
CA ILE A 162 -1.73 12.34 -12.42
C ILE A 162 -0.89 13.54 -12.87
N ALA A 163 -1.34 14.26 -13.91
CA ALA A 163 -0.64 15.45 -14.40
C ALA A 163 -0.57 16.55 -13.32
N LEU A 164 -1.67 16.79 -12.61
CA LEU A 164 -1.73 17.75 -11.51
C LEU A 164 -0.80 17.36 -10.37
N VAL A 165 -0.82 16.09 -9.95
CA VAL A 165 0.08 15.57 -8.92
C VAL A 165 1.54 15.75 -9.33
N ASN A 166 1.91 15.41 -10.56
CA ASN A 166 3.27 15.58 -11.06
C ASN A 166 3.71 17.03 -11.13
N GLN A 167 2.78 17.95 -11.44
CA GLN A 167 3.07 19.38 -11.45
C GLN A 167 3.33 19.92 -10.04
N ILE A 168 2.46 19.57 -9.08
CA ILE A 168 2.58 20.02 -7.68
C ILE A 168 3.83 19.44 -7.02
N LEU A 169 4.11 18.17 -7.29
CA LEU A 169 5.21 17.41 -6.72
C LEU A 169 6.45 17.37 -7.65
N ALA A 170 6.66 18.39 -8.49
CA ALA A 170 7.73 18.37 -9.50
C ALA A 170 9.11 18.05 -8.91
N SER A 171 9.42 18.56 -7.72
CA SER A 171 10.69 18.35 -7.01
C SER A 171 10.69 17.18 -6.03
N ALA A 172 9.55 16.50 -5.85
CA ALA A 172 9.44 15.39 -4.93
C ALA A 172 10.11 14.11 -5.47
N THR A 173 10.36 13.16 -4.57
CA THR A 173 10.88 11.84 -4.92
C THR A 173 9.93 11.08 -5.84
N SER A 174 10.45 10.11 -6.59
CA SER A 174 9.64 9.25 -7.45
C SER A 174 8.62 8.44 -6.65
N SER A 175 9.00 7.98 -5.46
CA SER A 175 8.11 7.26 -4.55
C SER A 175 6.92 8.11 -4.10
N THR A 176 7.15 9.37 -3.74
CA THR A 176 6.08 10.29 -3.34
C THR A 176 5.09 10.54 -4.47
N LYS A 177 5.60 10.83 -5.68
CA LYS A 177 4.76 11.02 -6.86
C LYS A 177 3.91 9.79 -7.17
N ALA A 178 4.54 8.62 -7.18
CA ALA A 178 3.87 7.35 -7.46
C ALA A 178 2.76 7.06 -6.45
N LEU A 179 3.04 7.14 -5.15
CA LEU A 179 2.07 6.82 -4.11
C LEU A 179 0.90 7.81 -4.08
N ILE A 180 1.19 9.11 -4.13
CA ILE A 180 0.11 10.11 -4.12
C ILE A 180 -0.79 9.98 -5.36
N ALA A 181 -0.21 9.75 -6.55
CA ALA A 181 -0.98 9.50 -7.76
C ALA A 181 -1.90 8.27 -7.63
N GLN A 182 -1.42 7.17 -7.04
CA GLN A 182 -2.24 5.98 -6.78
C GLN A 182 -3.38 6.28 -5.81
N ILE A 183 -3.10 6.95 -4.70
CA ILE A 183 -4.08 7.24 -3.65
C ILE A 183 -5.20 8.17 -4.16
N VAL A 184 -4.88 9.26 -4.87
CA VAL A 184 -5.90 10.18 -5.37
C VAL A 184 -6.78 9.58 -6.48
N ASN A 185 -6.27 8.57 -7.18
CA ASN A 185 -7.03 7.83 -8.19
C ASN A 185 -7.77 6.60 -7.63
N GLY A 186 -7.51 6.22 -6.38
CA GLY A 186 -8.06 5.05 -5.72
C GLY A 186 -8.74 5.37 -4.40
N LEU A 187 -9.63 6.36 -4.36
CA LEU A 187 -10.33 6.73 -3.11
C LEU A 187 -11.35 5.67 -2.66
N TYR A 188 -12.02 5.01 -3.61
CA TYR A 188 -12.99 3.93 -3.35
C TYR A 188 -14.04 4.30 -2.29
N GLY A 189 -14.59 5.52 -2.37
CA GLY A 189 -15.61 6.03 -1.45
C GLY A 189 -15.07 6.67 -0.16
N ARG A 190 -13.75 6.72 0.04
CA ARG A 190 -13.12 7.48 1.15
C ARG A 190 -13.00 8.96 0.81
N SER A 191 -12.91 9.81 1.83
CA SER A 191 -12.40 11.17 1.64
C SER A 191 -10.91 11.15 1.28
N ILE A 192 -10.44 12.17 0.59
CA ILE A 192 -9.02 12.26 0.23
C ILE A 192 -8.14 12.40 1.49
N GLU A 193 -8.65 13.07 2.52
CA GLU A 193 -7.97 13.22 3.81
C GLU A 193 -7.78 11.87 4.49
N SER A 194 -8.83 11.03 4.50
CA SER A 194 -8.77 9.69 5.05
C SER A 194 -7.77 8.82 4.27
N ALA A 195 -7.79 8.87 2.95
CA ALA A 195 -6.89 8.10 2.11
C ALA A 195 -5.41 8.52 2.30
N LEU A 196 -5.14 9.81 2.47
CA LEU A 196 -3.78 10.30 2.77
C LEU A 196 -3.33 9.96 4.20
N ALA A 197 -4.25 9.91 5.16
CA ALA A 197 -3.94 9.42 6.51
C ALA A 197 -3.57 7.93 6.50
N ASP A 198 -4.29 7.11 5.73
CA ASP A 198 -3.96 5.70 5.51
C ASP A 198 -2.57 5.54 4.86
N LEU A 199 -2.24 6.37 3.87
CA LEU A 199 -0.93 6.41 3.23
C LEU A 199 0.18 6.72 4.26
N ALA A 200 0.02 7.75 5.05
CA ALA A 200 1.00 8.13 6.09
C ALA A 200 1.18 7.00 7.13
N THR A 201 0.09 6.36 7.54
CA THR A 201 0.13 5.24 8.49
C THR A 201 0.89 4.03 7.94
N ALA A 202 0.64 3.66 6.69
CA ALA A 202 1.32 2.53 6.04
C ALA A 202 2.83 2.81 5.84
N THR A 203 3.20 4.03 5.48
CA THR A 203 4.59 4.46 5.33
C THR A 203 5.33 4.41 6.67
N ALA A 204 4.71 4.93 7.73
CA ALA A 204 5.26 4.89 9.09
C ALA A 204 5.39 3.45 9.63
N ALA A 205 4.45 2.56 9.32
CA ALA A 205 4.53 1.15 9.67
C ALA A 205 5.79 0.49 9.06
N ARG A 206 6.10 0.78 7.79
CA ARG A 206 7.31 0.27 7.14
C ARG A 206 8.58 0.82 7.78
N ARG A 207 8.63 2.11 8.09
CA ARG A 207 9.74 2.72 8.82
C ARG A 207 10.02 2.04 10.15
N ASN A 208 8.99 1.79 10.94
CA ASN A 208 9.13 1.14 12.25
C ASN A 208 9.70 -0.29 12.11
N LEU A 209 9.32 -1.03 11.10
CA LEU A 209 9.88 -2.36 10.80
C LEU A 209 11.36 -2.28 10.43
N VAL A 210 11.76 -1.32 9.60
CA VAL A 210 13.17 -1.09 9.24
C VAL A 210 14.01 -0.76 10.47
N ILE A 211 13.54 0.13 11.34
CA ILE A 211 14.24 0.49 12.59
C ILE A 211 14.40 -0.73 13.51
N ALA A 212 13.35 -1.55 13.65
CA ALA A 212 13.38 -2.75 14.46
C ALA A 212 14.41 -3.77 13.94
N GLN A 213 14.49 -3.96 12.62
CA GLN A 213 15.47 -4.84 11.98
C GLN A 213 16.90 -4.36 12.21
N VAL A 214 17.17 -3.07 12.09
CA VAL A 214 18.49 -2.49 12.36
C VAL A 214 18.90 -2.71 13.82
N ARG A 215 18.00 -2.47 14.77
CA ARG A 215 18.27 -2.68 16.20
C ARG A 215 18.54 -4.13 16.55
N SER A 216 17.86 -5.08 15.89
CA SER A 216 18.10 -6.51 16.15
C SER A 216 19.37 -7.04 15.48
N ALA A 217 19.87 -6.38 14.44
CA ALA A 217 21.11 -6.74 13.74
C ALA A 217 22.38 -6.23 14.46
N VAL A 218 22.25 -5.24 15.35
CA VAL A 218 23.36 -4.75 16.18
C VAL A 218 23.58 -5.73 17.34
N ALA A 219 24.76 -6.35 17.37
CA ALA A 219 25.14 -7.21 18.50
C ALA A 219 25.09 -6.41 19.80
N LEU A 220 24.39 -6.96 20.81
CA LEU A 220 24.39 -6.39 22.15
C LEU A 220 25.81 -6.41 22.69
N THR A 221 26.28 -5.30 23.24
CA THR A 221 27.55 -5.23 23.97
C THR A 221 27.44 -6.04 25.25
N ASP A 222 28.58 -6.50 25.80
CA ASP A 222 28.60 -7.31 27.01
C ASP A 222 28.01 -6.61 28.26
N GLU A 223 27.89 -5.26 28.20
CA GLU A 223 27.21 -4.45 29.23
C GLU A 223 25.69 -4.43 29.07
N GLN A 224 25.17 -4.90 27.94
CA GLN A 224 23.71 -4.93 27.62
C GLN A 224 23.13 -6.35 27.76
N LYS A 225 23.96 -7.36 28.06
CA LYS A 225 23.56 -8.73 28.40
C LYS A 225 23.36 -8.89 29.89
#